data_997544e471e2858a5b84f2fc06a07103
#
_entry.id   997544e471e2858a5b84f2fc06a07103
#
_cell.length_a   1.000
_cell.length_b   1.000
_cell.length_c   1.000
_cell.angle_alpha   90.00
_cell.angle_beta   90.00
_cell.angle_gamma   90.00
#
_symmetry.space_group_name_H-M   'P 1'
#
loop_
_entity.id
_entity.type
_entity.pdbx_description
1 polymer ?
#
loop_
_entity_poly.entity_id
_entity_poly.type
_entity_poly.pdbx_seq_one_letter_code
_entity_poly.pdbx_strand_id
1 'polypeptide(L)'
;MNIGNLPVEATLATLLIMSVLTWVIGISKYLQQRRLARDAQAFLADFWQCKDLSSAAKIAKDSSSDMALLAQAGFDAYAEHQRDPGSLRFYGEVHEVIERPLRQTLSGVLRQHERGQAVLASIGSTAPFVGLFGTVWGIMDALKVIGLTGQATIDIVAGPIGEALIATAVGILTALPAVLLYNYFVRQLRVRNTELEGFAEDLLKVVGQHAAKTASATKD
;
A
#
# COMPACT_ATOMS: atom_id res chain seq x y z
N MET A 1 32.64 -7.08 26.03
CA MET A 1 31.45 -7.59 25.32
C MET A 1 31.18 -8.99 25.84
N ASN A 2 30.17 -9.16 26.71
CA ASN A 2 29.78 -10.47 27.21
C ASN A 2 29.06 -11.25 26.10
N ILE A 3 29.62 -12.37 25.67
CA ILE A 3 29.05 -13.21 24.57
C ILE A 3 27.62 -13.68 24.91
N GLY A 4 27.25 -13.75 26.20
CA GLY A 4 25.92 -14.14 26.68
C GLY A 4 24.81 -13.13 26.30
N ASN A 5 25.07 -11.84 26.24
CA ASN A 5 24.07 -10.81 25.95
C ASN A 5 23.88 -10.54 24.45
N LEU A 6 24.74 -11.13 23.61
CA LEU A 6 24.72 -10.93 22.16
C LEU A 6 23.34 -11.19 21.50
N PRO A 7 22.58 -12.22 21.86
CA PRO A 7 21.25 -12.44 21.28
C PRO A 7 20.19 -11.47 21.75
N VAL A 8 20.26 -10.98 23.00
CA VAL A 8 19.33 -9.95 23.50
C VAL A 8 19.63 -8.61 22.83
N GLU A 9 20.90 -8.23 22.70
CA GLU A 9 21.33 -7.03 21.96
C GLU A 9 20.92 -7.10 20.49
N ALA A 10 21.10 -8.26 19.83
CA ALA A 10 20.65 -8.48 18.44
C ALA A 10 19.14 -8.36 18.29
N THR A 11 18.37 -8.86 19.26
CA THR A 11 16.92 -8.72 19.33
C THR A 11 16.52 -7.23 19.41
N LEU A 12 17.12 -6.48 20.30
CA LEU A 12 16.84 -5.05 20.45
C LEU A 12 17.23 -4.26 19.19
N ALA A 13 18.37 -4.57 18.58
CA ALA A 13 18.78 -3.97 17.31
C ALA A 13 17.78 -4.25 16.18
N THR A 14 17.29 -5.50 16.08
CA THR A 14 16.25 -5.89 15.11
C THR A 14 14.97 -5.12 15.35
N LEU A 15 14.52 -4.99 16.60
CA LEU A 15 13.31 -4.22 16.93
C LEU A 15 13.47 -2.72 16.63
N LEU A 16 14.67 -2.17 16.85
CA LEU A 16 14.97 -0.79 16.49
C LEU A 16 14.86 -0.58 14.96
N ILE A 17 15.42 -1.48 14.15
CA ILE A 17 15.31 -1.44 12.70
C ILE A 17 13.84 -1.52 12.27
N MET A 18 13.06 -2.45 12.84
CA MET A 18 11.63 -2.58 12.57
C MET A 18 10.86 -1.30 12.93
N SER A 19 11.19 -0.67 14.05
CA SER A 19 10.58 0.59 14.48
C SER A 19 10.87 1.72 13.49
N VAL A 20 12.14 1.88 13.09
CA VAL A 20 12.53 2.90 12.09
C VAL A 20 11.80 2.65 10.77
N LEU A 21 11.77 1.41 10.27
CA LEU A 21 11.05 1.06 9.04
C LEU A 21 9.55 1.39 9.13
N THR A 22 8.94 1.14 10.28
CA THR A 22 7.51 1.47 10.51
C THR A 22 7.25 2.96 10.31
N TRP A 23 8.06 3.82 10.90
CA TRP A 23 7.90 5.27 10.77
C TRP A 23 8.26 5.80 9.37
N VAL A 24 9.32 5.28 8.76
CA VAL A 24 9.69 5.65 7.37
C VAL A 24 8.56 5.31 6.40
N ILE A 25 8.02 4.09 6.46
CA ILE A 25 6.91 3.67 5.60
C ILE A 25 5.66 4.47 5.93
N GLY A 26 5.33 4.64 7.21
CA GLY A 26 4.15 5.37 7.66
C GLY A 26 4.13 6.81 7.16
N ILE A 27 5.20 7.55 7.38
CA ILE A 27 5.31 8.96 6.97
C ILE A 27 5.30 9.08 5.44
N SER A 28 6.10 8.27 4.74
CA SER A 28 6.17 8.32 3.27
C SER A 28 4.80 8.04 2.62
N LYS A 29 4.07 7.02 3.09
CA LYS A 29 2.73 6.71 2.60
C LYS A 29 1.70 7.78 2.96
N TYR A 30 1.76 8.34 4.15
CA TYR A 30 0.86 9.42 4.52
C TYR A 30 1.03 10.67 3.63
N LEU A 31 2.27 11.05 3.34
CA LEU A 31 2.57 12.16 2.42
C LEU A 31 2.14 11.84 0.99
N GLN A 32 2.38 10.61 0.53
CA GLN A 32 1.94 10.14 -0.79
C GLN A 32 0.42 10.24 -0.92
N GLN A 33 -0.34 9.75 0.05
CA GLN A 33 -1.80 9.80 0.03
C GLN A 33 -2.36 11.21 -0.01
N ARG A 34 -1.76 12.14 0.73
CA ARG A 34 -2.16 13.56 0.68
C ARG A 34 -1.93 14.20 -0.69
N ARG A 35 -0.86 13.84 -1.38
CA ARG A 35 -0.59 14.31 -2.75
C ARG A 35 -1.63 13.73 -3.71
N LEU A 36 -1.81 12.41 -3.69
CA LEU A 36 -2.76 11.72 -4.57
C LEU A 36 -4.20 12.23 -4.41
N ALA A 37 -4.63 12.54 -3.19
CA ALA A 37 -5.96 13.08 -2.96
C ALA A 37 -6.12 14.47 -3.58
N ARG A 38 -5.11 15.35 -3.46
CA ARG A 38 -5.12 16.68 -4.08
C ARG A 38 -5.11 16.59 -5.60
N ASP A 39 -4.24 15.76 -6.15
CA ASP A 39 -4.09 15.59 -7.59
C ASP A 39 -5.38 15.01 -8.23
N ALA A 40 -6.04 14.08 -7.53
CA ALA A 40 -7.32 13.53 -7.95
C ALA A 40 -8.44 14.58 -7.94
N GLN A 41 -8.53 15.40 -6.88
CA GLN A 41 -9.53 16.47 -6.81
C GLN A 41 -9.34 17.52 -7.90
N ALA A 42 -8.10 17.97 -8.13
CA ALA A 42 -7.78 18.90 -9.19
C ALA A 42 -8.15 18.32 -10.57
N PHE A 43 -7.74 17.08 -10.82
CA PHE A 43 -8.07 16.41 -12.08
C PHE A 43 -9.58 16.31 -12.31
N LEU A 44 -10.37 15.87 -11.32
CA LEU A 44 -11.82 15.74 -11.46
C LEU A 44 -12.52 17.07 -11.72
N ALA A 45 -12.05 18.16 -11.07
CA ALA A 45 -12.59 19.49 -11.25
C ALA A 45 -12.45 19.94 -12.71
N ASP A 46 -11.30 19.70 -13.34
CA ASP A 46 -11.03 20.11 -14.71
C ASP A 46 -11.68 19.13 -15.72
N PHE A 47 -11.63 17.83 -15.43
CA PHE A 47 -12.10 16.77 -16.33
C PHE A 47 -13.60 16.87 -16.62
N TRP A 48 -14.43 17.04 -15.60
CA TRP A 48 -15.89 17.09 -15.75
C TRP A 48 -16.40 18.46 -16.30
N GLN A 49 -15.53 19.46 -16.42
CA GLN A 49 -15.86 20.71 -17.09
C GLN A 49 -15.64 20.66 -18.61
N CYS A 50 -15.01 19.62 -19.13
CA CYS A 50 -14.79 19.44 -20.55
C CYS A 50 -16.10 19.29 -21.31
N LYS A 51 -16.21 19.94 -22.46
CA LYS A 51 -17.38 19.86 -23.34
C LYS A 51 -17.32 18.70 -24.32
N ASP A 52 -16.13 18.19 -24.61
CA ASP A 52 -15.85 17.15 -25.58
C ASP A 52 -14.79 16.17 -25.11
N LEU A 53 -14.81 14.96 -25.66
CA LEU A 53 -13.86 13.89 -25.30
C LEU A 53 -12.42 14.23 -25.68
N SER A 54 -12.19 15.04 -26.71
CA SER A 54 -10.85 15.40 -27.14
C SER A 54 -10.15 16.30 -26.12
N SER A 55 -10.88 17.25 -25.54
CA SER A 55 -10.41 18.11 -24.45
C SER A 55 -10.18 17.30 -23.18
N ALA A 56 -11.09 16.38 -22.83
CA ALA A 56 -10.93 15.49 -21.69
C ALA A 56 -9.71 14.57 -21.83
N ALA A 57 -9.46 14.03 -23.02
CA ALA A 57 -8.27 13.22 -23.30
C ALA A 57 -6.97 14.02 -23.18
N LYS A 58 -6.99 15.31 -23.51
CA LYS A 58 -5.85 16.20 -23.36
C LYS A 58 -5.52 16.45 -21.88
N ILE A 59 -6.54 16.79 -21.08
CA ILE A 59 -6.39 16.95 -19.62
C ILE A 59 -5.89 15.66 -18.97
N ALA A 60 -6.39 14.51 -19.41
CA ALA A 60 -5.92 13.21 -18.91
C ALA A 60 -4.43 12.99 -19.22
N LYS A 61 -3.93 13.38 -20.39
CA LYS A 61 -2.51 13.26 -20.75
C LYS A 61 -1.59 14.19 -19.97
N ASP A 62 -2.08 15.36 -19.60
CA ASP A 62 -1.30 16.37 -18.89
C ASP A 62 -1.25 16.13 -17.36
N SER A 63 -2.05 15.22 -16.84
CA SER A 63 -2.13 14.88 -15.42
C SER A 63 -1.49 13.52 -15.11
N SER A 64 -0.83 13.42 -13.95
CA SER A 64 -0.25 12.19 -13.42
C SER A 64 -1.10 11.53 -12.33
N SER A 65 -2.35 11.96 -12.14
CA SER A 65 -3.24 11.37 -11.14
C SER A 65 -3.67 9.95 -11.53
N ASP A 66 -4.02 9.13 -10.54
CA ASP A 66 -4.52 7.77 -10.76
C ASP A 66 -5.76 7.75 -11.68
N MET A 67 -6.65 8.74 -11.52
CA MET A 67 -7.83 8.89 -12.36
C MET A 67 -7.48 9.29 -13.79
N ALA A 68 -6.44 10.10 -13.98
CA ALA A 68 -5.93 10.43 -15.29
C ALA A 68 -5.36 9.21 -16.02
N LEU A 69 -4.66 8.32 -15.31
CA LEU A 69 -4.18 7.05 -15.86
C LEU A 69 -5.33 6.16 -16.35
N LEU A 70 -6.42 6.09 -15.57
CA LEU A 70 -7.63 5.38 -15.98
C LEU A 70 -8.27 6.02 -17.22
N ALA A 71 -8.40 7.35 -17.23
CA ALA A 71 -8.96 8.08 -18.36
C ALA A 71 -8.13 7.86 -19.64
N GLN A 72 -6.81 7.93 -19.54
CA GLN A 72 -5.91 7.64 -20.67
C GLN A 72 -6.12 6.21 -21.19
N ALA A 73 -6.14 5.22 -20.30
CA ALA A 73 -6.34 3.83 -20.70
C ALA A 73 -7.68 3.62 -21.44
N GLY A 74 -8.75 4.28 -20.98
CA GLY A 74 -10.06 4.22 -21.62
C GLY A 74 -10.09 4.93 -22.99
N PHE A 75 -9.50 6.12 -23.09
CA PHE A 75 -9.43 6.86 -24.35
C PHE A 75 -8.52 6.20 -25.38
N ASP A 76 -7.38 5.67 -24.96
CA ASP A 76 -6.47 4.96 -25.85
C ASP A 76 -7.12 3.68 -26.40
N ALA A 77 -7.82 2.92 -25.56
CA ALA A 77 -8.56 1.75 -26.00
C ALA A 77 -9.67 2.10 -27.00
N TYR A 78 -10.41 3.18 -26.74
CA TYR A 78 -11.45 3.67 -27.66
C TYR A 78 -10.86 4.14 -29.00
N ALA A 79 -9.78 4.90 -28.97
CA ALA A 79 -9.12 5.39 -30.20
C ALA A 79 -8.54 4.22 -31.04
N GLU A 80 -7.98 3.22 -30.40
CA GLU A 80 -7.44 2.03 -31.07
C GLU A 80 -8.55 1.18 -31.69
N HIS A 81 -9.66 0.97 -30.98
CA HIS A 81 -10.84 0.29 -31.51
C HIS A 81 -11.42 0.99 -32.76
N GLN A 82 -11.40 2.32 -32.78
CA GLN A 82 -11.84 3.07 -33.97
C GLN A 82 -10.87 2.91 -35.16
N ARG A 83 -9.57 2.78 -34.91
CA ARG A 83 -8.56 2.61 -35.97
C ARG A 83 -8.58 1.23 -36.60
N ASP A 84 -8.71 0.19 -35.77
CA ASP A 84 -8.67 -1.21 -36.20
C ASP A 84 -9.69 -2.05 -35.41
N PRO A 85 -10.97 -2.03 -35.83
CA PRO A 85 -12.05 -2.79 -35.18
C PRO A 85 -11.87 -4.31 -35.27
N GLY A 86 -11.04 -4.79 -36.20
CA GLY A 86 -10.76 -6.23 -36.42
C GLY A 86 -9.61 -6.78 -35.58
N SER A 87 -8.90 -5.96 -34.84
CA SER A 87 -7.80 -6.40 -34.00
C SER A 87 -8.28 -7.31 -32.88
N LEU A 88 -7.62 -8.47 -32.70
CA LEU A 88 -7.93 -9.44 -31.63
C LEU A 88 -7.91 -8.82 -30.23
N ARG A 89 -7.13 -7.77 -30.03
CA ARG A 89 -7.00 -7.08 -28.74
C ARG A 89 -8.24 -6.26 -28.41
N PHE A 90 -8.89 -5.70 -29.44
CA PHE A 90 -10.01 -4.77 -29.35
C PHE A 90 -11.27 -5.33 -30.03
N TYR A 91 -11.33 -6.66 -30.23
CA TYR A 91 -12.49 -7.33 -30.78
C TYR A 91 -13.60 -7.41 -29.71
N GLY A 92 -14.79 -6.94 -30.05
CA GLY A 92 -15.96 -6.92 -29.19
C GLY A 92 -16.76 -5.62 -29.26
N GLU A 93 -17.75 -5.52 -28.41
CA GLU A 93 -18.51 -4.27 -28.25
C GLU A 93 -17.64 -3.20 -27.61
N VAL A 94 -17.86 -1.92 -27.98
CA VAL A 94 -17.11 -0.76 -27.46
C VAL A 94 -17.03 -0.77 -25.94
N HIS A 95 -18.09 -1.17 -25.26
CA HIS A 95 -18.14 -1.26 -23.80
C HIS A 95 -17.10 -2.24 -23.25
N GLU A 96 -17.06 -3.46 -23.78
CA GLU A 96 -16.10 -4.50 -23.35
C GLU A 96 -14.66 -4.13 -23.66
N VAL A 97 -14.44 -3.52 -24.83
CA VAL A 97 -13.12 -3.07 -25.28
C VAL A 97 -12.51 -2.04 -24.34
N ILE A 98 -13.33 -1.14 -23.80
CA ILE A 98 -12.88 -0.07 -22.88
C ILE A 98 -12.79 -0.61 -21.43
N GLU A 99 -13.74 -1.42 -21.01
CA GLU A 99 -13.82 -1.94 -19.64
C GLU A 99 -12.56 -2.74 -19.25
N ARG A 100 -12.07 -3.59 -20.14
CA ARG A 100 -10.92 -4.45 -19.88
C ARG A 100 -9.63 -3.67 -19.56
N PRO A 101 -9.17 -2.68 -20.36
CA PRO A 101 -8.03 -1.83 -20.03
C PRO A 101 -8.24 -1.01 -18.75
N LEU A 102 -9.45 -0.50 -18.50
CA LEU A 102 -9.76 0.21 -17.27
C LEU A 102 -9.56 -0.67 -16.04
N ARG A 103 -10.11 -1.89 -16.02
CA ARG A 103 -9.91 -2.86 -14.93
C ARG A 103 -8.44 -3.24 -14.75
N GLN A 104 -7.71 -3.40 -15.84
CA GLN A 104 -6.29 -3.74 -15.79
C GLN A 104 -5.46 -2.59 -15.19
N THR A 105 -5.72 -1.37 -15.61
CA THR A 105 -5.06 -0.16 -15.10
C THR A 105 -5.41 0.05 -13.62
N LEU A 106 -6.69 -0.07 -13.26
CA LEU A 106 -7.16 0.00 -11.86
C LEU A 106 -6.40 -0.99 -10.96
N SER A 107 -6.35 -2.25 -11.38
CA SER A 107 -5.62 -3.29 -10.63
C SER A 107 -4.12 -2.99 -10.52
N GLY A 108 -3.53 -2.38 -11.55
CA GLY A 108 -2.13 -1.93 -11.55
C GLY A 108 -1.88 -0.82 -10.52
N VAL A 109 -2.73 0.21 -10.52
CA VAL A 109 -2.69 1.33 -9.58
C VAL A 109 -2.84 0.83 -8.13
N LEU A 110 -3.82 -0.03 -7.86
CA LEU A 110 -4.04 -0.56 -6.51
C LEU A 110 -2.84 -1.36 -6.01
N ARG A 111 -2.27 -2.24 -6.83
CA ARG A 111 -1.03 -2.98 -6.46
C ARG A 111 0.14 -2.05 -6.14
N GLN A 112 0.26 -0.92 -6.83
CA GLN A 112 1.28 0.07 -6.52
C GLN A 112 1.06 0.71 -5.16
N HIS A 113 -0.19 1.00 -4.80
CA HIS A 113 -0.55 1.58 -3.50
C HIS A 113 -0.46 0.58 -2.34
N GLU A 114 -0.56 -0.72 -2.58
CA GLU A 114 -0.36 -1.78 -1.57
C GLU A 114 1.09 -1.94 -1.12
N ARG A 115 2.06 -1.51 -1.92
CA ARG A 115 3.49 -1.63 -1.60
C ARG A 115 3.80 -1.02 -0.24
N GLY A 116 4.57 -1.74 0.58
CA GLY A 116 4.94 -1.36 1.94
C GLY A 116 3.90 -1.70 3.02
N GLN A 117 2.63 -1.98 2.66
CA GLN A 117 1.64 -2.42 3.65
C GLN A 117 1.97 -3.82 4.18
N ALA A 118 2.45 -4.71 3.32
CA ALA A 118 2.89 -6.05 3.72
C ALA A 118 4.03 -6.00 4.77
N VAL A 119 4.94 -5.03 4.65
CA VAL A 119 6.03 -4.84 5.63
C VAL A 119 5.46 -4.40 6.98
N LEU A 120 4.52 -3.44 7.00
CA LEU A 120 3.86 -3.00 8.23
C LEU A 120 3.10 -4.16 8.90
N ALA A 121 2.37 -4.97 8.11
CA ALA A 121 1.68 -6.15 8.61
C ALA A 121 2.66 -7.16 9.22
N SER A 122 3.77 -7.44 8.54
CA SER A 122 4.81 -8.33 9.03
C SER A 122 5.43 -7.83 10.33
N ILE A 123 5.81 -6.55 10.41
CA ILE A 123 6.36 -5.95 11.63
C ILE A 123 5.34 -6.05 12.77
N GLY A 124 4.10 -5.66 12.52
CA GLY A 124 3.03 -5.70 13.53
C GLY A 124 2.78 -7.09 14.11
N SER A 125 2.87 -8.13 13.27
CA SER A 125 2.66 -9.52 13.69
C SER A 125 3.91 -10.17 14.29
N THR A 126 5.13 -9.80 13.87
CA THR A 126 6.36 -10.51 14.27
C THR A 126 7.14 -9.82 15.38
N ALA A 127 7.08 -8.49 15.50
CA ALA A 127 7.84 -7.77 16.52
C ALA A 127 7.60 -8.23 17.96
N PRO A 128 6.36 -8.58 18.40
CA PRO A 128 6.15 -9.13 19.75
C PRO A 128 6.86 -10.44 19.97
N PHE A 129 6.91 -11.31 18.94
CA PHE A 129 7.61 -12.60 19.03
C PHE A 129 9.12 -12.45 19.04
N VAL A 130 9.65 -11.45 18.32
CA VAL A 130 11.07 -11.08 18.40
C VAL A 130 11.41 -10.61 19.81
N GLY A 131 10.56 -9.78 20.43
CA GLY A 131 10.72 -9.36 21.82
C GLY A 131 10.64 -10.53 22.80
N LEU A 132 9.66 -11.43 22.63
CA LEU A 132 9.52 -12.65 23.43
C LEU A 132 10.77 -13.55 23.32
N PHE A 133 11.33 -13.70 22.12
CA PHE A 133 12.58 -14.44 21.94
C PHE A 133 13.70 -13.84 22.79
N GLY A 134 13.82 -12.52 22.86
CA GLY A 134 14.78 -11.84 23.72
C GLY A 134 14.61 -12.18 25.19
N THR A 135 13.35 -12.25 25.70
CA THR A 135 13.12 -12.66 27.12
C THR A 135 13.47 -14.09 27.37
N VAL A 136 13.06 -15.01 26.51
CA VAL A 136 13.38 -16.44 26.68
C VAL A 136 14.89 -16.66 26.72
N TRP A 137 15.62 -15.98 25.82
CA TRP A 137 17.07 -16.08 25.78
C TRP A 137 17.73 -15.51 27.04
N GLY A 138 17.35 -14.31 27.47
CA GLY A 138 17.94 -13.65 28.64
C GLY A 138 17.66 -14.43 29.94
N ILE A 139 16.46 -15.01 30.11
CA ILE A 139 16.14 -15.89 31.26
C ILE A 139 16.98 -17.15 31.19
N MET A 140 17.14 -17.78 30.03
CA MET A 140 17.98 -18.92 29.84
C MET A 140 19.43 -18.63 30.22
N ASP A 141 19.96 -17.48 29.85
CA ASP A 141 21.33 -17.09 30.20
C ASP A 141 21.49 -16.87 31.71
N ALA A 142 20.53 -16.20 32.36
CA ALA A 142 20.49 -16.03 33.80
C ALA A 142 20.50 -17.41 34.54
N LEU A 143 19.73 -18.37 34.07
CA LEU A 143 19.71 -19.74 34.64
C LEU A 143 21.04 -20.49 34.45
N LYS A 144 21.73 -20.29 33.32
CA LYS A 144 23.07 -20.84 33.10
C LYS A 144 24.08 -20.29 34.09
N VAL A 145 24.04 -18.99 34.38
CA VAL A 145 24.93 -18.35 35.37
C VAL A 145 24.70 -18.96 36.77
N ILE A 146 23.44 -19.17 37.18
CA ILE A 146 23.12 -19.85 38.44
C ILE A 146 23.71 -21.27 38.46
N GLY A 147 23.53 -22.04 37.37
CA GLY A 147 24.05 -23.37 37.25
C GLY A 147 25.58 -23.47 37.36
N LEU A 148 26.29 -22.47 36.83
CA LEU A 148 27.76 -22.44 36.88
C LEU A 148 28.30 -21.93 38.20
N THR A 149 27.65 -21.00 38.86
CA THR A 149 28.11 -20.38 40.11
C THR A 149 27.62 -21.09 41.37
N GLY A 150 26.55 -21.87 41.23
CA GLY A 150 25.86 -22.48 42.37
C GLY A 150 25.16 -21.47 43.30
N GLN A 151 25.13 -20.20 42.93
CA GLN A 151 24.55 -19.10 43.70
C GLN A 151 23.29 -18.56 43.04
N ALA A 152 22.15 -18.78 43.68
CA ALA A 152 20.84 -18.26 43.21
C ALA A 152 20.45 -16.98 43.96
N THR A 153 21.31 -15.97 43.92
CA THR A 153 21.00 -14.66 44.54
C THR A 153 20.33 -13.71 43.55
N ILE A 154 19.39 -12.92 44.03
CA ILE A 154 18.68 -11.91 43.21
C ILE A 154 19.66 -10.95 42.54
N ASP A 155 20.70 -10.54 43.23
CA ASP A 155 21.70 -9.60 42.70
C ASP A 155 22.39 -10.07 41.42
N ILE A 156 22.55 -11.41 41.24
CA ILE A 156 23.19 -12.00 40.06
C ILE A 156 22.23 -12.06 38.86
N VAL A 157 20.94 -12.28 39.09
CA VAL A 157 19.98 -12.54 38.01
C VAL A 157 19.08 -11.34 37.65
N ALA A 158 18.96 -10.37 38.56
CA ALA A 158 18.08 -9.22 38.34
C ALA A 158 18.45 -8.40 37.08
N GLY A 159 19.74 -8.20 36.82
CA GLY A 159 20.21 -7.50 35.63
C GLY A 159 19.82 -8.20 34.33
N PRO A 160 20.27 -9.44 34.09
CA PRO A 160 19.92 -10.17 32.84
C PRO A 160 18.41 -10.36 32.63
N ILE A 161 17.65 -10.64 33.69
CA ILE A 161 16.19 -10.75 33.59
C ILE A 161 15.55 -9.41 33.27
N GLY A 162 16.02 -8.33 33.91
CA GLY A 162 15.53 -6.98 33.63
C GLY A 162 15.74 -6.57 32.18
N GLU A 163 16.93 -6.76 31.62
CA GLU A 163 17.24 -6.50 30.21
C GLU A 163 16.35 -7.35 29.27
N ALA A 164 16.13 -8.62 29.61
CA ALA A 164 15.27 -9.49 28.84
C ALA A 164 13.82 -8.95 28.80
N LEU A 165 13.24 -8.55 29.93
CA LEU A 165 11.89 -8.00 30.00
C LEU A 165 11.73 -6.73 29.17
N ILE A 166 12.76 -5.88 29.08
CA ILE A 166 12.78 -4.71 28.23
C ILE A 166 12.61 -5.10 26.75
N ALA A 167 13.22 -6.21 26.30
CA ALA A 167 13.08 -6.65 24.91
C ALA A 167 11.61 -6.96 24.53
N THR A 168 10.83 -7.60 25.41
CA THR A 168 9.40 -7.83 25.17
C THR A 168 8.61 -6.51 25.17
N ALA A 169 8.88 -5.62 26.10
CA ALA A 169 8.23 -4.31 26.13
C ALA A 169 8.46 -3.51 24.84
N VAL A 170 9.72 -3.48 24.37
CA VAL A 170 10.11 -2.83 23.10
C VAL A 170 9.44 -3.53 21.90
N GLY A 171 9.35 -4.87 21.91
CA GLY A 171 8.66 -5.63 20.86
C GLY A 171 7.20 -5.23 20.71
N ILE A 172 6.46 -5.13 21.81
CA ILE A 172 5.06 -4.68 21.82
C ILE A 172 4.95 -3.21 21.38
N LEU A 173 5.83 -2.35 21.92
CA LEU A 173 5.85 -0.92 21.58
C LEU A 173 6.14 -0.69 20.09
N THR A 174 6.96 -1.51 19.46
CA THR A 174 7.26 -1.48 18.04
C THR A 174 6.09 -1.96 17.19
N ALA A 175 5.36 -2.99 17.65
CA ALA A 175 4.24 -3.57 16.92
C ALA A 175 3.02 -2.64 16.86
N LEU A 176 2.71 -1.94 17.94
CA LEU A 176 1.50 -1.10 18.03
C LEU A 176 1.39 -0.07 16.89
N PRO A 177 2.39 0.81 16.63
CA PRO A 177 2.29 1.77 15.53
C PRO A 177 2.25 1.08 14.16
N ALA A 178 2.93 -0.05 13.98
CA ALA A 178 2.91 -0.80 12.72
C ALA A 178 1.51 -1.32 12.38
N VAL A 179 0.80 -1.90 13.37
CA VAL A 179 -0.57 -2.38 13.22
C VAL A 179 -1.54 -1.23 12.96
N LEU A 180 -1.43 -0.13 13.70
CA LEU A 180 -2.30 1.03 13.53
C LEU A 180 -2.14 1.66 12.14
N LEU A 181 -0.91 1.86 11.68
CA LEU A 181 -0.61 2.39 10.36
C LEU A 181 -1.08 1.43 9.25
N TYR A 182 -0.86 0.13 9.41
CA TYR A 182 -1.36 -0.88 8.48
C TYR A 182 -2.87 -0.80 8.32
N ASN A 183 -3.63 -0.83 9.42
CA ASN A 183 -5.08 -0.76 9.40
C ASN A 183 -5.59 0.55 8.79
N TYR A 184 -4.94 1.67 9.10
CA TYR A 184 -5.25 2.96 8.50
C TYR A 184 -5.07 2.94 6.98
N PHE A 185 -3.92 2.45 6.47
CA PHE A 185 -3.63 2.42 5.04
C PHE A 185 -4.51 1.43 4.27
N VAL A 186 -4.83 0.27 4.84
CA VAL A 186 -5.79 -0.68 4.24
C VAL A 186 -7.16 -0.03 4.08
N ARG A 187 -7.63 0.71 5.08
CA ARG A 187 -8.90 1.43 5.00
C ARG A 187 -8.86 2.51 3.91
N GLN A 188 -7.79 3.30 3.86
CA GLN A 188 -7.64 4.34 2.84
C GLN A 188 -7.58 3.75 1.42
N LEU A 189 -6.92 2.61 1.25
CA LEU A 189 -6.87 1.92 -0.04
C LEU A 189 -8.26 1.46 -0.50
N ARG A 190 -9.10 0.96 0.41
CA ARG A 190 -10.49 0.60 0.07
C ARG A 190 -11.32 1.78 -0.39
N VAL A 191 -11.22 2.91 0.30
CA VAL A 191 -11.91 4.16 -0.10
C VAL A 191 -11.44 4.59 -1.50
N ARG A 192 -10.13 4.61 -1.71
CA ARG A 192 -9.54 4.94 -3.01
C ARG A 192 -10.00 3.99 -4.12
N ASN A 193 -10.07 2.69 -3.84
CA ASN A 193 -10.58 1.71 -4.81
C ASN A 193 -12.01 2.06 -5.25
N THR A 194 -12.90 2.34 -4.30
CA THR A 194 -14.29 2.72 -4.61
C THR A 194 -14.39 4.00 -5.43
N GLU A 195 -13.55 5.01 -5.13
CA GLU A 195 -13.49 6.26 -5.90
C GLU A 195 -13.03 6.02 -7.35
N LEU A 196 -11.99 5.20 -7.53
CA LEU A 196 -11.46 4.85 -8.85
C LEU A 196 -12.42 3.99 -9.67
N GLU A 197 -13.10 3.03 -9.02
CA GLU A 197 -14.15 2.22 -9.65
C GLU A 197 -15.32 3.10 -10.12
N GLY A 198 -15.81 4.00 -9.26
CA GLY A 198 -16.86 4.93 -9.62
C GLY A 198 -16.48 5.82 -10.81
N PHE A 199 -15.26 6.36 -10.80
CA PHE A 199 -14.76 7.15 -11.94
C PHE A 199 -14.67 6.31 -13.23
N ALA A 200 -14.18 5.07 -13.13
CA ALA A 200 -14.07 4.17 -14.29
C ALA A 200 -15.45 3.84 -14.89
N GLU A 201 -16.46 3.61 -14.05
CA GLU A 201 -17.85 3.38 -14.50
C GLU A 201 -18.44 4.62 -15.18
N ASP A 202 -18.23 5.81 -14.64
CA ASP A 202 -18.73 7.05 -15.24
C ASP A 202 -18.03 7.34 -16.56
N LEU A 203 -16.72 7.14 -16.65
CA LEU A 203 -15.96 7.26 -17.89
C LEU A 203 -16.47 6.29 -18.96
N LEU A 204 -16.73 5.04 -18.58
CA LEU A 204 -17.24 4.00 -19.47
C LEU A 204 -18.60 4.38 -20.05
N LYS A 205 -19.50 4.95 -19.23
CA LYS A 205 -20.80 5.46 -19.68
C LYS A 205 -20.65 6.61 -20.69
N VAL A 206 -19.76 7.59 -20.37
CA VAL A 206 -19.56 8.77 -21.24
C VAL A 206 -18.97 8.38 -22.58
N VAL A 207 -17.94 7.53 -22.60
CA VAL A 207 -17.30 7.08 -23.85
C VAL A 207 -18.24 6.18 -24.65
N GLY A 208 -18.98 5.27 -23.98
CA GLY A 208 -19.96 4.41 -24.62
C GLY A 208 -21.10 5.21 -25.28
N GLN A 209 -21.64 6.24 -24.62
CA GLN A 209 -22.66 7.13 -25.20
C GLN A 209 -22.14 7.92 -26.39
N HIS A 210 -20.89 8.38 -26.33
CA HIS A 210 -20.26 9.07 -27.45
C HIS A 210 -20.10 8.16 -28.66
N ALA A 211 -19.63 6.93 -28.42
CA ALA A 211 -19.49 5.93 -29.48
C ALA A 211 -20.83 5.61 -30.18
N ALA A 212 -21.90 5.44 -29.40
CA ALA A 212 -23.23 5.18 -29.93
C ALA A 212 -23.76 6.36 -30.80
N LYS A 213 -23.52 7.62 -30.37
CA LYS A 213 -23.88 8.81 -31.15
C LYS A 213 -23.09 8.92 -32.47
N THR A 214 -21.80 8.61 -32.43
CA THR A 214 -20.95 8.64 -33.64
C THR A 214 -21.36 7.56 -34.64
N ALA A 215 -21.69 6.37 -34.15
CA ALA A 215 -22.14 5.25 -34.99
C ALA A 215 -23.51 5.54 -35.65
N SER A 216 -24.42 6.25 -34.98
CA SER A 216 -25.72 6.66 -35.57
C SER A 216 -25.55 7.75 -36.62
N ALA A 217 -24.65 8.74 -36.39
CA ALA A 217 -24.38 9.84 -37.33
C ALA A 217 -23.68 9.39 -38.63
N THR A 218 -23.06 8.21 -38.65
CA THR A 218 -22.38 7.67 -39.84
C THR A 218 -23.33 6.80 -40.72
N LYS A 219 -24.52 6.48 -40.20
CA LYS A 219 -25.53 5.67 -40.91
C LYS A 219 -26.57 6.48 -41.67
N ASP A 220 -26.66 7.78 -41.42
CA ASP A 220 -27.47 8.79 -42.13
C ASP A 220 -26.61 9.48 -43.19
#